data_5a9a30f73a1a09c105dde27b2b73475a
#
_entry.id   5a9a30f73a1a09c105dde27b2b73475a
#
_cell.length_a   1.000
_cell.length_b   1.000
_cell.length_c   1.000
_cell.angle_alpha   90.00
_cell.angle_beta   90.00
_cell.angle_gamma   90.00
#
_symmetry.space_group_name_H-M   'P 1'
#
loop_
_entity.id
_entity.type
_entity.pdbx_description
1 polymer ?
#
loop_
_entity_poly.entity_id
_entity_poly.type
_entity_poly.pdbx_seq_one_letter_code
_entity_poly.pdbx_strand_id
1 'polypeptide(L)'
;MAVGAVASVAVGPFVWGPRFEHLATPFKIAMAATVISVPVTAVLLLFFSGSPWRITTSVMQFGYVLVISLIVTTAAYVRDAMMKKDEAPATMADPIEVFLERLPVKYRTAKLHAISSEDHYLRVHTSLGEELILMRLADAVRELAGADGLQVHRSWWVAKSGITDEKRVDGRSLLVLESGVEVPVSRSYRSSAKAAGLIR
;
A
#
# COMPACT_ATOMS: atom_id res chain seq x y z
N MET A 1 35.46 4.33 -3.82
CA MET A 1 34.02 4.49 -3.58
C MET A 1 33.18 3.30 -4.01
N ALA A 2 33.55 2.53 -5.03
CA ALA A 2 32.75 1.38 -5.52
C ALA A 2 32.59 0.21 -4.54
N VAL A 3 33.61 -0.13 -3.76
CA VAL A 3 33.62 -1.30 -2.85
C VAL A 3 32.60 -1.17 -1.70
N GLY A 4 32.41 0.04 -1.17
CA GLY A 4 31.43 0.28 -0.09
C GLY A 4 29.98 0.19 -0.56
N ALA A 5 29.68 0.63 -1.79
CA ALA A 5 28.35 0.55 -2.37
C ALA A 5 27.97 -0.91 -2.69
N VAL A 6 28.87 -1.71 -3.21
CA VAL A 6 28.66 -3.14 -3.48
C VAL A 6 28.47 -3.92 -2.18
N ALA A 7 29.23 -3.62 -1.13
CA ALA A 7 29.08 -4.25 0.17
C ALA A 7 27.73 -3.94 0.83
N SER A 8 27.21 -2.73 0.71
CA SER A 8 25.89 -2.35 1.28
C SER A 8 24.73 -3.06 0.57
N VAL A 9 24.80 -3.24 -0.74
CA VAL A 9 23.79 -3.97 -1.53
C VAL A 9 23.78 -5.46 -1.19
N ALA A 10 24.95 -6.06 -0.95
CA ALA A 10 25.06 -7.49 -0.62
C ALA A 10 24.64 -7.81 0.83
N VAL A 11 24.83 -6.88 1.76
CA VAL A 11 24.55 -7.06 3.20
C VAL A 11 23.08 -6.75 3.54
N GLY A 12 22.43 -5.88 2.76
CA GLY A 12 21.03 -5.50 2.96
C GLY A 12 20.08 -6.70 3.11
N PRO A 13 19.98 -7.59 2.14
CA PRO A 13 19.09 -8.76 2.21
C PRO A 13 19.41 -9.72 3.36
N PHE A 14 20.68 -9.78 3.79
CA PHE A 14 21.11 -10.64 4.88
C PHE A 14 20.71 -10.11 6.26
N VAL A 15 20.90 -8.81 6.50
CA VAL A 15 20.62 -8.18 7.80
C VAL A 15 19.13 -7.87 8.00
N TRP A 16 18.43 -7.55 6.91
CA TRP A 16 17.01 -7.21 6.93
C TRP A 16 16.09 -8.38 6.52
N GLY A 17 16.65 -9.58 6.35
CA GLY A 17 15.91 -10.79 6.03
C GLY A 17 15.10 -11.33 7.21
N PRO A 18 14.17 -12.28 6.97
CA PRO A 18 13.24 -12.83 7.97
C PRO A 18 13.94 -13.47 9.17
N ARG A 19 15.21 -13.84 9.02
CA ARG A 19 16.02 -14.47 10.06
C ARG A 19 16.33 -13.56 11.26
N PHE A 20 16.32 -12.24 11.05
CA PHE A 20 16.65 -11.21 12.06
C PHE A 20 15.50 -10.25 12.31
N GLU A 21 14.29 -10.60 11.92
CA GLU A 21 13.11 -9.75 12.05
C GLU A 21 12.80 -9.37 13.50
N HIS A 22 13.10 -10.26 14.45
CA HIS A 22 12.90 -10.08 15.89
C HIS A 22 13.91 -9.15 16.56
N LEU A 23 14.99 -8.75 15.87
CA LEU A 23 16.01 -7.88 16.46
C LEU A 23 15.58 -6.41 16.39
N ALA A 24 15.85 -5.67 17.45
CA ALA A 24 15.63 -4.23 17.49
C ALA A 24 16.47 -3.51 16.40
N THR A 25 15.90 -2.49 15.79
CA THR A 25 16.51 -1.73 14.68
C THR A 25 17.94 -1.24 14.98
N PRO A 26 18.26 -0.68 16.17
CA PRO A 26 19.62 -0.24 16.45
C PRO A 26 20.63 -1.39 16.43
N PHE A 27 20.22 -2.59 16.80
CA PHE A 27 21.07 -3.77 16.75
C PHE A 27 21.35 -4.22 15.30
N LYS A 28 20.35 -4.14 14.42
CA LYS A 28 20.51 -4.40 12.98
C LYS A 28 21.49 -3.44 12.34
N ILE A 29 21.42 -2.15 12.69
CA ILE A 29 22.33 -1.11 12.19
C ILE A 29 23.77 -1.40 12.65
N ALA A 30 23.97 -1.71 13.93
CA ALA A 30 25.29 -2.04 14.47
C ALA A 30 25.89 -3.29 13.80
N MET A 31 25.08 -4.32 13.59
CA MET A 31 25.49 -5.54 12.90
C MET A 31 25.87 -5.27 11.45
N ALA A 32 25.08 -4.50 10.71
CA ALA A 32 25.40 -4.11 9.33
C ALA A 32 26.69 -3.31 9.24
N ALA A 33 26.88 -2.32 10.14
CA ALA A 33 28.10 -1.52 10.21
C ALA A 33 29.34 -2.39 10.47
N THR A 34 29.26 -3.36 11.38
CA THR A 34 30.36 -4.27 11.69
C THR A 34 30.68 -5.18 10.52
N VAL A 35 29.68 -5.79 9.89
CA VAL A 35 29.87 -6.69 8.73
C VAL A 35 30.51 -5.94 7.54
N ILE A 36 30.16 -4.67 7.33
CA ILE A 36 30.78 -3.84 6.27
C ILE A 36 32.21 -3.43 6.65
N SER A 37 32.46 -3.12 7.92
CA SER A 37 33.77 -2.63 8.38
C SER A 37 34.89 -3.68 8.26
N VAL A 38 34.60 -4.96 8.48
CA VAL A 38 35.60 -6.04 8.43
C VAL A 38 36.28 -6.16 7.06
N PRO A 39 35.57 -6.35 5.93
CA PRO A 39 36.22 -6.47 4.63
C PRO A 39 36.91 -5.18 4.18
N VAL A 40 36.34 -4.01 4.52
CA VAL A 40 36.95 -2.70 4.18
C VAL A 40 38.29 -2.56 4.91
N THR A 41 38.32 -2.89 6.21
CA THR A 41 39.58 -2.85 6.98
C THR A 41 40.60 -3.85 6.46
N ALA A 42 40.17 -5.08 6.09
CA ALA A 42 41.06 -6.08 5.51
C ALA A 42 41.70 -5.61 4.21
N VAL A 43 40.94 -4.99 3.31
CA VAL A 43 41.43 -4.42 2.06
C VAL A 43 42.43 -3.28 2.35
N LEU A 44 42.14 -2.40 3.28
CA LEU A 44 43.05 -1.29 3.64
C LEU A 44 44.38 -1.82 4.25
N LEU A 45 44.32 -2.85 5.08
CA LEU A 45 45.52 -3.49 5.63
C LEU A 45 46.39 -4.14 4.56
N LEU A 46 45.80 -4.71 3.51
CA LEU A 46 46.56 -5.25 2.37
C LEU A 46 47.29 -4.15 1.59
N PHE A 47 46.65 -3.00 1.39
CA PHE A 47 47.22 -1.88 0.66
C PHE A 47 48.33 -1.13 1.46
N PHE A 48 48.18 -1.06 2.79
CA PHE A 48 49.07 -0.30 3.68
C PHE A 48 50.06 -1.20 4.48
N SER A 49 50.32 -2.41 4.01
CA SER A 49 51.13 -3.43 4.71
C SER A 49 52.60 -3.11 4.92
N GLY A 50 53.08 -1.92 4.49
CA GLY A 50 54.51 -1.53 4.57
C GLY A 50 54.91 -0.68 5.80
N SER A 51 54.00 -0.38 6.75
CA SER A 51 54.33 0.50 7.90
C SER A 51 54.76 -0.27 9.15
N PRO A 52 55.79 0.18 9.89
CA PRO A 52 56.28 -0.45 11.13
C PRO A 52 55.29 -0.34 12.33
N TRP A 53 54.29 0.54 12.27
CA TRP A 53 53.29 0.78 13.31
C TRP A 53 51.99 -0.02 13.13
N ARG A 54 52.13 -1.27 12.72
CA ARG A 54 51.02 -2.09 12.19
C ARG A 54 49.83 -2.26 13.13
N ILE A 55 50.05 -2.50 14.44
CA ILE A 55 48.94 -2.84 15.36
C ILE A 55 48.15 -1.58 15.79
N THR A 56 48.87 -0.53 16.24
CA THR A 56 48.20 0.70 16.71
C THR A 56 47.47 1.42 15.56
N THR A 57 48.09 1.47 14.39
CA THR A 57 47.51 2.09 13.20
C THR A 57 46.29 1.28 12.73
N SER A 58 46.33 -0.07 12.80
CA SER A 58 45.21 -0.94 12.41
C SER A 58 43.99 -0.78 13.33
N VAL A 59 44.21 -0.65 14.65
CA VAL A 59 43.14 -0.45 15.63
C VAL A 59 42.46 0.89 15.42
N MET A 60 43.26 1.97 15.24
CA MET A 60 42.71 3.31 14.94
C MET A 60 41.96 3.33 13.63
N GLN A 61 42.48 2.67 12.58
CA GLN A 61 41.89 2.62 11.26
C GLN A 61 40.56 1.85 11.29
N PHE A 62 40.50 0.72 12.02
CA PHE A 62 39.25 -0.02 12.25
C PHE A 62 38.22 0.89 12.95
N GLY A 63 38.61 1.63 13.98
CA GLY A 63 37.76 2.58 14.66
C GLY A 63 37.15 3.64 13.72
N TYR A 64 37.98 4.26 12.87
CA TYR A 64 37.48 5.24 11.89
C TYR A 64 36.52 4.63 10.88
N VAL A 65 36.84 3.44 10.33
CA VAL A 65 35.98 2.74 9.38
C VAL A 65 34.65 2.35 10.03
N LEU A 66 34.67 1.91 11.28
CA LEU A 66 33.47 1.56 12.01
C LEU A 66 32.57 2.79 12.27
N VAL A 67 33.14 3.91 12.70
CA VAL A 67 32.38 5.16 12.91
C VAL A 67 31.78 5.65 11.60
N ILE A 68 32.53 5.68 10.51
CA ILE A 68 32.04 6.10 9.21
C ILE A 68 30.93 5.14 8.73
N SER A 69 31.12 3.84 8.87
CA SER A 69 30.10 2.84 8.48
C SER A 69 28.81 3.00 9.31
N LEU A 70 28.95 3.30 10.61
CA LEU A 70 27.79 3.56 11.47
C LEU A 70 27.01 4.80 11.02
N ILE A 71 27.73 5.90 10.73
CA ILE A 71 27.12 7.16 10.25
C ILE A 71 26.39 6.93 8.93
N VAL A 72 27.05 6.28 7.96
CA VAL A 72 26.48 6.03 6.63
C VAL A 72 25.26 5.09 6.72
N THR A 73 25.35 4.02 7.53
CA THR A 73 24.24 3.08 7.71
C THR A 73 23.05 3.74 8.41
N THR A 74 23.31 4.58 9.41
CA THR A 74 22.27 5.34 10.11
C THR A 74 21.62 6.35 9.17
N ALA A 75 22.41 7.10 8.39
CA ALA A 75 21.88 8.06 7.42
C ALA A 75 21.05 7.38 6.33
N ALA A 76 21.50 6.23 5.82
CA ALA A 76 20.72 5.43 4.87
C ALA A 76 19.41 4.94 5.48
N TYR A 77 19.44 4.44 6.72
CA TYR A 77 18.24 4.01 7.43
C TYR A 77 17.25 5.16 7.64
N VAL A 78 17.73 6.33 8.10
CA VAL A 78 16.89 7.51 8.30
C VAL A 78 16.28 7.98 6.97
N ARG A 79 17.08 8.00 5.91
CA ARG A 79 16.58 8.32 4.57
C ARG A 79 15.47 7.35 4.13
N ASP A 80 15.70 6.04 4.26
CA ASP A 80 14.72 5.03 3.88
C ASP A 80 13.48 5.06 4.79
N ALA A 81 13.65 5.40 6.07
CA ALA A 81 12.53 5.61 6.99
C ALA A 81 11.73 6.88 6.65
N MET A 82 12.40 7.96 6.21
CA MET A 82 11.74 9.16 5.71
C MET A 82 11.02 8.88 4.40
N MET A 83 11.66 8.23 3.44
CA MET A 83 11.03 7.85 2.17
C MET A 83 9.85 6.89 2.37
N LYS A 84 9.96 5.92 3.30
CA LYS A 84 8.83 5.07 3.70
C LYS A 84 7.76 5.81 4.49
N LYS A 85 8.06 6.94 5.10
CA LYS A 85 7.07 7.80 5.76
C LYS A 85 6.36 8.70 4.74
N ASP A 86 7.04 9.06 3.66
CA ASP A 86 6.45 9.72 2.49
C ASP A 86 5.75 8.68 1.56
N GLU A 87 6.21 7.42 1.60
CA GLU A 87 5.53 6.18 1.21
C GLU A 87 4.84 5.50 2.40
N ALA A 88 4.62 6.20 3.52
CA ALA A 88 3.61 5.77 4.51
C ALA A 88 2.36 5.47 3.68
N PRO A 89 1.82 4.20 3.72
CA PRO A 89 0.96 3.72 2.67
C PRO A 89 0.08 4.88 2.35
N ALA A 90 0.25 5.42 1.12
CA ALA A 90 -0.61 6.50 0.65
C ALA A 90 -1.92 5.98 1.12
N THR A 91 -2.46 6.56 2.19
CA THR A 91 -3.66 6.08 2.86
C THR A 91 -4.46 5.69 1.68
N MET A 92 -4.57 4.36 1.39
CA MET A 92 -5.02 3.94 0.06
C MET A 92 -6.27 4.73 -0.07
N ALA A 93 -6.16 5.83 -0.85
CA ALA A 93 -7.19 6.84 -0.84
C ALA A 93 -8.41 6.04 -1.13
N ASP A 94 -9.35 5.98 -0.24
CA ASP A 94 -10.47 5.02 -0.30
C ASP A 94 -10.87 4.98 -1.76
N PRO A 95 -10.83 3.84 -2.46
CA PRO A 95 -11.14 3.79 -3.89
C PRO A 95 -12.43 4.54 -4.21
N ILE A 96 -13.33 4.66 -3.24
CA ILE A 96 -14.55 5.47 -3.31
C ILE A 96 -14.19 6.97 -3.35
N GLU A 97 -13.28 7.46 -2.52
CA GLU A 97 -12.89 8.87 -2.52
C GLU A 97 -12.25 9.26 -3.86
N VAL A 98 -11.32 8.44 -4.35
CA VAL A 98 -10.68 8.66 -5.67
C VAL A 98 -11.71 8.66 -6.79
N PHE A 99 -12.68 7.74 -6.74
CA PHE A 99 -13.76 7.70 -7.71
C PHE A 99 -14.64 8.97 -7.66
N LEU A 100 -14.96 9.45 -6.46
CA LEU A 100 -15.77 10.66 -6.26
C LEU A 100 -15.08 11.93 -6.74
N GLU A 101 -13.75 11.97 -6.84
CA GLU A 101 -13.02 13.11 -7.43
C GLU A 101 -13.36 13.37 -8.90
N ARG A 102 -13.86 12.35 -9.62
CA ARG A 102 -14.34 12.48 -11.02
C ARG A 102 -15.65 13.24 -11.13
N LEU A 103 -16.41 13.33 -10.04
CA LEU A 103 -17.69 14.01 -10.01
C LEU A 103 -17.50 15.53 -9.78
N PRO A 104 -18.52 16.34 -10.11
CA PRO A 104 -18.53 17.73 -9.71
C PRO A 104 -18.23 17.93 -8.22
N VAL A 105 -17.59 19.05 -7.88
CA VAL A 105 -17.07 19.34 -6.53
C VAL A 105 -18.11 19.10 -5.42
N LYS A 106 -19.38 19.36 -5.69
CA LYS A 106 -20.48 19.16 -4.73
C LYS A 106 -20.63 17.70 -4.24
N TYR A 107 -20.17 16.71 -5.04
CA TYR A 107 -20.31 15.29 -4.70
C TYR A 107 -19.03 14.68 -4.09
N ARG A 108 -17.91 15.40 -4.05
CA ARG A 108 -16.63 14.86 -3.56
C ARG A 108 -16.65 14.46 -2.08
N THR A 109 -17.54 15.09 -1.31
CA THR A 109 -17.74 14.80 0.11
C THR A 109 -18.96 13.93 0.38
N ALA A 110 -19.64 13.47 -0.68
CA ALA A 110 -20.81 12.64 -0.56
C ALA A 110 -20.43 11.18 -0.24
N LYS A 111 -21.35 10.43 0.36
CA LYS A 111 -21.24 8.98 0.46
C LYS A 111 -21.69 8.35 -0.86
N LEU A 112 -20.89 7.46 -1.41
CA LEU A 112 -21.29 6.65 -2.56
C LEU A 112 -22.22 5.53 -2.10
N HIS A 113 -23.42 5.45 -2.69
CA HIS A 113 -24.39 4.42 -2.40
C HIS A 113 -24.37 3.31 -3.46
N ALA A 114 -24.39 3.68 -4.73
CA ALA A 114 -24.38 2.73 -5.84
C ALA A 114 -23.98 3.40 -7.14
N ILE A 115 -23.67 2.57 -8.13
CA ILE A 115 -23.46 2.98 -9.51
C ILE A 115 -24.32 2.09 -10.39
N SER A 116 -25.10 2.70 -11.29
CA SER A 116 -25.87 2.00 -12.31
C SER A 116 -25.43 2.37 -13.72
N SER A 117 -25.43 1.39 -14.62
CA SER A 117 -25.16 1.60 -16.03
C SER A 117 -26.43 2.03 -16.77
N GLU A 118 -26.35 3.15 -17.46
CA GLU A 118 -27.39 3.66 -18.35
C GLU A 118 -26.78 3.93 -19.74
N ASP A 119 -26.97 2.99 -20.66
CA ASP A 119 -26.38 3.01 -22.01
C ASP A 119 -24.85 3.25 -21.98
N HIS A 120 -24.41 4.44 -22.35
CA HIS A 120 -23.00 4.85 -22.36
C HIS A 120 -22.55 5.59 -21.12
N TYR A 121 -23.47 5.87 -20.19
CA TYR A 121 -23.24 6.65 -18.97
C TYR A 121 -23.35 5.75 -17.75
N LEU A 122 -22.74 6.20 -16.67
CA LEU A 122 -22.98 5.69 -15.33
C LEU A 122 -23.78 6.72 -14.53
N ARG A 123 -24.87 6.29 -13.93
CA ARG A 123 -25.56 7.05 -12.90
C ARG A 123 -24.91 6.71 -11.56
N VAL A 124 -24.33 7.70 -10.93
CA VAL A 124 -23.71 7.59 -9.61
C VAL A 124 -24.70 8.06 -8.57
N HIS A 125 -25.12 7.16 -7.69
CA HIS A 125 -26.06 7.43 -6.61
C HIS A 125 -25.28 7.78 -5.35
N THR A 126 -25.49 8.98 -4.81
CA THR A 126 -24.81 9.48 -3.62
C THR A 126 -25.77 10.02 -2.58
N SER A 127 -25.28 10.28 -1.37
CA SER A 127 -26.04 10.93 -0.30
C SER A 127 -26.49 12.35 -0.62
N LEU A 128 -25.86 13.00 -1.61
CA LEU A 128 -26.17 14.38 -2.04
C LEU A 128 -26.93 14.44 -3.38
N GLY A 129 -27.39 13.30 -3.88
CA GLY A 129 -28.14 13.17 -5.13
C GLY A 129 -27.42 12.29 -6.15
N GLU A 130 -27.82 12.42 -7.40
CA GLU A 130 -27.35 11.58 -8.51
C GLU A 130 -26.59 12.43 -9.52
N GLU A 131 -25.60 11.81 -10.19
CA GLU A 131 -24.83 12.42 -11.27
C GLU A 131 -24.58 11.40 -12.39
N LEU A 132 -24.55 11.88 -13.63
CA LEU A 132 -24.24 11.06 -14.80
C LEU A 132 -22.81 11.33 -15.27
N ILE A 133 -22.01 10.28 -15.39
CA ILE A 133 -20.65 10.38 -15.92
C ILE A 133 -20.48 9.49 -17.15
N LEU A 134 -19.66 9.93 -18.10
CA LEU A 134 -19.33 9.12 -19.28
C LEU A 134 -18.24 8.10 -18.91
N MET A 135 -18.66 6.88 -18.56
CA MET A 135 -17.77 5.79 -18.15
C MET A 135 -18.47 4.45 -18.32
N ARG A 136 -17.71 3.38 -18.53
CA ARG A 136 -18.26 2.02 -18.53
C ARG A 136 -18.27 1.45 -17.10
N LEU A 137 -19.30 0.68 -16.77
CA LEU A 137 -19.41 0.06 -15.45
C LEU A 137 -18.18 -0.85 -15.12
N ALA A 138 -17.67 -1.57 -16.11
CA ALA A 138 -16.49 -2.42 -15.92
C ALA A 138 -15.23 -1.63 -15.52
N ASP A 139 -15.11 -0.38 -15.99
CA ASP A 139 -13.99 0.50 -15.64
C ASP A 139 -14.17 1.03 -14.22
N ALA A 140 -15.37 1.46 -13.86
CA ALA A 140 -15.70 1.89 -12.49
C ALA A 140 -15.51 0.76 -11.47
N VAL A 141 -15.93 -0.47 -11.78
CA VAL A 141 -15.74 -1.64 -10.91
C VAL A 141 -14.25 -1.94 -10.68
N ARG A 142 -13.39 -1.71 -11.70
CA ARG A 142 -11.93 -1.86 -11.54
C ARG A 142 -11.34 -0.77 -10.64
N GLU A 143 -11.80 0.47 -10.79
CA GLU A 143 -11.35 1.59 -9.94
C GLU A 143 -11.80 1.41 -8.49
N LEU A 144 -12.99 0.86 -8.28
CA LEU A 144 -13.54 0.55 -6.96
C LEU A 144 -13.03 -0.79 -6.39
N ALA A 145 -12.02 -1.41 -7.02
CA ALA A 145 -11.43 -2.63 -6.48
C ALA A 145 -10.80 -2.34 -5.10
N GLY A 146 -11.20 -3.11 -4.10
CA GLY A 146 -10.79 -2.91 -2.70
C GLY A 146 -11.72 -2.02 -1.88
N ALA A 147 -12.69 -1.33 -2.48
CA ALA A 147 -13.76 -0.64 -1.77
C ALA A 147 -14.71 -1.63 -1.07
N ASP A 148 -15.33 -1.20 0.03
CA ASP A 148 -16.35 -2.00 0.71
C ASP A 148 -17.69 -1.97 -0.04
N GLY A 149 -17.73 -2.69 -1.14
CA GLY A 149 -18.86 -2.81 -2.03
C GLY A 149 -18.67 -3.95 -3.02
N LEU A 150 -19.69 -4.22 -3.80
CA LEU A 150 -19.57 -5.24 -4.85
C LEU A 150 -20.58 -5.06 -5.99
N GLN A 151 -20.26 -5.66 -7.12
CA GLN A 151 -21.18 -5.77 -8.23
C GLN A 151 -22.25 -6.80 -7.90
N VAL A 152 -23.53 -6.40 -7.96
CA VAL A 152 -24.70 -7.25 -7.65
C VAL A 152 -25.56 -7.58 -8.87
N HIS A 153 -25.32 -6.86 -9.96
CA HIS A 153 -26.01 -7.05 -11.23
C HIS A 153 -25.05 -6.66 -12.38
N ARG A 154 -25.30 -7.14 -13.59
CA ARG A 154 -24.50 -6.74 -14.78
C ARG A 154 -24.48 -5.24 -15.03
N SER A 155 -25.47 -4.50 -14.50
CA SER A 155 -25.60 -3.04 -14.61
C SER A 155 -25.54 -2.31 -13.28
N TRP A 156 -25.18 -2.97 -12.16
CA TRP A 156 -25.17 -2.37 -10.84
C TRP A 156 -23.98 -2.80 -10.00
N TRP A 157 -23.32 -1.82 -9.41
CA TRP A 157 -22.39 -1.98 -8.29
C TRP A 157 -22.93 -1.20 -7.08
N VAL A 158 -22.80 -1.73 -5.87
CA VAL A 158 -23.31 -1.12 -4.64
C VAL A 158 -22.24 -1.06 -3.56
N ALA A 159 -22.15 0.06 -2.85
CA ALA A 159 -21.39 0.18 -1.61
C ALA A 159 -22.23 -0.42 -0.47
N LYS A 160 -21.60 -1.19 0.42
CA LYS A 160 -22.33 -1.79 1.56
C LYS A 160 -22.94 -0.74 2.48
N SER A 161 -22.22 0.37 2.68
CA SER A 161 -22.68 1.50 3.49
C SER A 161 -23.92 2.21 2.92
N GLY A 162 -24.22 2.05 1.63
CA GLY A 162 -25.38 2.64 0.97
C GLY A 162 -26.66 1.79 1.07
N ILE A 163 -26.57 0.55 1.58
CA ILE A 163 -27.68 -0.39 1.66
C ILE A 163 -28.36 -0.25 3.02
N THR A 164 -29.68 -0.06 3.02
CA THR A 164 -30.49 0.04 4.24
C THR A 164 -31.32 -1.20 4.52
N ASP A 165 -31.75 -1.91 3.47
CA ASP A 165 -32.63 -3.09 3.64
C ASP A 165 -32.50 -4.07 2.48
N GLU A 166 -32.96 -5.32 2.70
CA GLU A 166 -33.15 -6.35 1.68
C GLU A 166 -34.63 -6.64 1.56
N LYS A 167 -35.18 -6.58 0.35
CA LYS A 167 -36.52 -6.99 0.02
C LYS A 167 -36.51 -8.22 -0.88
N ARG A 168 -37.51 -9.05 -0.74
CA ARG A 168 -37.72 -10.19 -1.64
C ARG A 168 -39.06 -10.05 -2.32
N VAL A 169 -39.05 -9.86 -3.64
CA VAL A 169 -40.22 -9.68 -4.48
C VAL A 169 -40.18 -10.73 -5.59
N ASP A 170 -41.22 -11.54 -5.71
CA ASP A 170 -41.36 -12.63 -6.72
C ASP A 170 -40.12 -13.55 -6.80
N GLY A 171 -39.57 -13.91 -5.63
CA GLY A 171 -38.37 -14.77 -5.56
C GLY A 171 -37.06 -14.10 -5.92
N ARG A 172 -37.05 -12.81 -6.24
CA ARG A 172 -35.85 -11.98 -6.54
C ARG A 172 -35.46 -11.17 -5.31
N SER A 173 -34.17 -11.16 -4.99
CA SER A 173 -33.65 -10.26 -3.96
C SER A 173 -33.44 -8.87 -4.56
N LEU A 174 -33.89 -7.86 -3.85
CA LEU A 174 -33.68 -6.44 -4.12
C LEU A 174 -32.96 -5.83 -2.93
N LEU A 175 -31.94 -5.04 -3.17
CA LEU A 175 -31.29 -4.21 -2.14
C LEU A 175 -31.90 -2.83 -2.18
N VAL A 176 -32.27 -2.30 -1.03
CA VAL A 176 -32.83 -0.96 -0.90
C VAL A 176 -31.72 -0.03 -0.47
N LEU A 177 -31.47 1.02 -1.25
CA LEU A 177 -30.49 2.04 -0.93
C LEU A 177 -31.08 3.08 0.05
N GLU A 178 -30.22 3.84 0.71
CA GLU A 178 -30.60 4.95 1.59
C GLU A 178 -31.47 6.00 0.86
N SER A 179 -31.29 6.16 -0.45
CA SER A 179 -32.12 7.00 -1.33
C SER A 179 -33.50 6.40 -1.64
N GLY A 180 -33.80 5.18 -1.22
CA GLY A 180 -35.04 4.47 -1.55
C GLY A 180 -34.99 3.74 -2.90
N VAL A 181 -33.91 3.83 -3.66
CA VAL A 181 -33.73 3.12 -4.93
C VAL A 181 -33.61 1.61 -4.66
N GLU A 182 -34.33 0.81 -5.43
CA GLU A 182 -34.29 -0.65 -5.35
C GLU A 182 -33.36 -1.23 -6.41
N VAL A 183 -32.31 -1.93 -5.96
CA VAL A 183 -31.27 -2.51 -6.82
C VAL A 183 -31.48 -4.02 -6.94
N PRO A 184 -31.68 -4.55 -8.16
CA PRO A 184 -31.89 -5.99 -8.35
C PRO A 184 -30.57 -6.76 -8.18
N VAL A 185 -30.62 -7.89 -7.46
CA VAL A 185 -29.52 -8.84 -7.39
C VAL A 185 -29.74 -9.95 -8.41
N SER A 186 -28.85 -10.06 -9.39
CA SER A 186 -28.98 -11.10 -10.42
C SER A 186 -28.51 -12.47 -9.90
N ARG A 187 -28.99 -13.54 -10.56
CA ARG A 187 -28.66 -14.92 -10.18
C ARG A 187 -27.16 -15.18 -10.15
N SER A 188 -26.41 -14.62 -11.11
CA SER A 188 -24.95 -14.80 -11.23
C SER A 188 -24.17 -14.19 -10.07
N TYR A 189 -24.69 -13.12 -9.45
CA TYR A 189 -24.02 -12.40 -8.36
C TYR A 189 -24.57 -12.75 -6.98
N ARG A 190 -25.60 -13.62 -6.92
CA ARG A 190 -26.28 -13.98 -5.66
C ARG A 190 -25.36 -14.63 -4.64
N SER A 191 -24.47 -15.54 -5.08
CA SER A 191 -23.49 -16.20 -4.20
C SER A 191 -22.52 -15.19 -3.56
N SER A 192 -22.02 -14.26 -4.35
CA SER A 192 -21.13 -13.21 -3.89
C SER A 192 -21.83 -12.24 -2.94
N ALA A 193 -23.07 -11.83 -3.26
CA ALA A 193 -23.88 -10.97 -2.41
C ALA A 193 -24.21 -11.63 -1.07
N LYS A 194 -24.48 -12.96 -1.07
CA LYS A 194 -24.69 -13.73 0.16
C LYS A 194 -23.41 -13.86 0.98
N ALA A 195 -22.29 -14.18 0.35
CA ALA A 195 -20.99 -14.27 1.02
C ALA A 195 -20.58 -12.93 1.66
N ALA A 196 -20.94 -11.80 1.03
CA ALA A 196 -20.72 -10.45 1.55
C ALA A 196 -21.76 -10.02 2.62
N GLY A 197 -22.75 -10.86 2.94
CA GLY A 197 -23.79 -10.57 3.94
C GLY A 197 -24.85 -9.54 3.50
N LEU A 198 -24.97 -9.27 2.20
CA LEU A 198 -25.93 -8.29 1.67
C LEU A 198 -27.34 -8.88 1.47
N ILE A 199 -27.43 -10.19 1.33
CA ILE A 199 -28.69 -10.94 1.20
C ILE A 199 -28.67 -12.21 2.04
N ARG A 200 -29.82 -12.64 2.47
CA ARG A 200 -30.02 -13.85 3.29
C ARG A 200 -30.18 -15.15 2.46
#